data_3ccaea44733dcd34f6ebb8b66dddf03d
#
_entry.id   3ccaea44733dcd34f6ebb8b66dddf03d
#
_cell.length_a   1.000
_cell.length_b   1.000
_cell.length_c   1.000
_cell.angle_alpha   90.00
_cell.angle_beta   90.00
_cell.angle_gamma   90.00
#
_symmetry.space_group_name_H-M   'P 1'
#
loop_
_entity.id
_entity.type
_entity.pdbx_description
1 polymer ?
#
loop_
_entity_poly.entity_id
_entity_poly.type
_entity_poly.pdbx_seq_one_letter_code
_entity_poly.pdbx_strand_id
1 'polypeptide(L)'
;MNLRSRLVELINALDELLCNVAMTGELREQYLRQRALLSAMLDEVLRQKFDKHTGTYKVAVEQTNKAVKSAKRALRETEEREAVIQEITEAANAIDAVIKFAV
;
A
#
# COMPACT_ATOMS: atom_id res chain seq x y z
N MET A 1 15.31 2.78 4.94
CA MET A 1 14.01 2.68 4.28
C MET A 1 13.02 3.57 4.96
N ASN A 2 12.25 4.34 4.21
CA ASN A 2 11.23 5.17 4.80
C ASN A 2 9.84 4.81 4.24
N LEU A 3 8.82 5.24 4.93
CA LEU A 3 7.43 4.95 4.58
C LEU A 3 7.06 5.50 3.21
N ARG A 4 7.51 6.70 2.90
CA ARG A 4 7.26 7.34 1.60
C ARG A 4 7.73 6.46 0.45
N SER A 5 8.97 5.97 0.51
CA SER A 5 9.52 5.13 -0.55
C SER A 5 8.75 3.82 -0.72
N ARG A 6 8.36 3.20 0.39
CA ARG A 6 7.59 1.96 0.34
C ARG A 6 6.20 2.18 -0.23
N LEU A 7 5.57 3.30 0.15
CA LEU A 7 4.24 3.65 -0.34
C LEU A 7 4.26 3.93 -1.85
N VAL A 8 5.27 4.63 -2.34
CA VAL A 8 5.45 4.86 -3.78
C VAL A 8 5.63 3.53 -4.52
N GLU A 9 6.45 2.62 -3.98
CA GLU A 9 6.63 1.29 -4.59
C GLU A 9 5.32 0.50 -4.64
N LEU A 10 4.52 0.58 -3.59
CA LEU A 10 3.23 -0.12 -3.55
C LEU A 10 2.28 0.42 -4.61
N ILE A 11 2.18 1.74 -4.72
CA ILE A 11 1.32 2.37 -5.73
C ILE A 11 1.77 1.96 -7.14
N ASN A 12 3.08 1.97 -7.40
CA ASN A 12 3.62 1.55 -8.69
C ASN A 12 3.33 0.07 -8.99
N ALA A 13 3.44 -0.80 -7.98
CA ALA A 13 3.12 -2.22 -8.15
C ALA A 13 1.64 -2.43 -8.48
N LEU A 14 0.75 -1.65 -7.86
CA LEU A 14 -0.68 -1.70 -8.18
C LEU A 14 -0.96 -1.21 -9.60
N ASP A 15 -0.27 -0.16 -10.03
CA ASP A 15 -0.39 0.33 -11.40
C ASP A 15 0.04 -0.73 -12.42
N GLU A 16 1.12 -1.45 -12.15
CA GLU A 16 1.55 -2.56 -13.00
C GLU A 16 0.50 -3.66 -13.07
N LEU A 17 -0.09 -4.02 -11.93
CA LEU A 17 -1.16 -5.03 -11.90
C LEU A 17 -2.37 -4.57 -12.71
N LEU A 18 -2.77 -3.31 -12.55
CA LEU A 18 -3.92 -2.78 -13.28
C LEU A 18 -3.70 -2.67 -14.78
N CYS A 19 -2.46 -2.42 -15.21
CA CYS A 19 -2.12 -2.27 -16.62
C CYS A 19 -1.82 -3.59 -17.33
N ASN A 20 -1.18 -4.53 -16.64
CA ASN A 20 -0.61 -5.71 -17.28
C ASN A 20 -1.34 -7.01 -17.00
N VAL A 21 -2.27 -7.01 -16.05
CA VAL A 21 -2.99 -8.20 -15.63
C VAL A 21 -4.48 -8.01 -15.89
N ALA A 22 -5.09 -9.01 -16.54
CA ALA A 22 -6.53 -9.01 -16.74
C ALA A 22 -7.23 -9.28 -15.44
N MET A 23 -7.87 -8.26 -14.90
CA MET A 23 -8.75 -8.38 -13.74
C MET A 23 -10.12 -7.83 -14.13
N THR A 24 -11.18 -8.49 -13.68
CA THR A 24 -12.54 -8.11 -14.03
C THR A 24 -13.37 -7.78 -12.81
N GLY A 25 -14.44 -7.00 -13.03
CA GLY A 25 -15.50 -6.78 -12.07
C GLY A 25 -15.01 -6.20 -10.74
N GLU A 26 -15.45 -6.84 -9.68
CA GLU A 26 -15.26 -6.36 -8.32
C GLU A 26 -13.79 -6.29 -7.89
N LEU A 27 -12.98 -7.25 -8.30
CA LEU A 27 -11.57 -7.26 -7.93
C LEU A 27 -10.84 -6.04 -8.49
N ARG A 28 -11.11 -5.70 -9.75
CA ARG A 28 -10.53 -4.50 -10.37
C ARG A 28 -10.97 -3.24 -9.64
N GLU A 29 -12.23 -3.16 -9.27
CA GLU A 29 -12.74 -2.01 -8.52
C GLU A 29 -12.08 -1.87 -7.15
N GLN A 30 -11.84 -2.98 -6.46
CA GLN A 30 -11.14 -2.98 -5.19
C GLN A 30 -9.71 -2.45 -5.34
N TYR A 31 -9.00 -2.87 -6.37
CA TYR A 31 -7.65 -2.37 -6.67
C TYR A 31 -7.66 -0.87 -6.94
N LEU A 32 -8.60 -0.41 -7.74
CA LEU A 32 -8.72 1.02 -8.06
C LEU A 32 -9.00 1.86 -6.81
N ARG A 33 -9.89 1.40 -5.94
CA ARG A 33 -10.22 2.09 -4.68
C ARG A 33 -9.02 2.13 -3.74
N GLN A 34 -8.32 1.03 -3.59
CA GLN A 34 -7.13 0.96 -2.74
C GLN A 34 -6.02 1.85 -3.27
N ARG A 35 -5.84 1.87 -4.58
CA ARG A 35 -4.83 2.73 -5.20
C ARG A 35 -5.15 4.21 -4.94
N ALA A 36 -6.41 4.61 -5.06
CA ALA A 36 -6.83 5.97 -4.78
C ALA A 36 -6.61 6.35 -3.30
N LEU A 37 -6.94 5.44 -2.39
CA LEU A 37 -6.72 5.63 -0.96
C LEU A 37 -5.23 5.81 -0.64
N LEU A 38 -4.38 4.94 -1.18
CA LEU A 38 -2.94 5.01 -0.96
C LEU A 38 -2.34 6.31 -1.53
N SER A 39 -2.86 6.77 -2.66
CA SER A 39 -2.41 8.04 -3.25
C SER A 39 -2.75 9.22 -2.34
N ALA A 40 -3.94 9.24 -1.75
CA ALA A 40 -4.33 10.26 -0.79
C ALA A 40 -3.47 10.21 0.47
N MET A 41 -3.16 9.00 0.95
CA MET A 41 -2.27 8.81 2.09
C MET A 41 -0.85 9.29 1.81
N LEU A 42 -0.36 9.07 0.58
CA LEU A 42 0.96 9.55 0.18
C LEU A 42 1.02 11.08 0.28
N ASP A 43 -0.03 11.78 -0.17
CA ASP A 43 -0.09 13.24 -0.05
C ASP A 43 0.04 13.69 1.42
N GLU A 44 -0.63 12.99 2.34
CA GLU A 44 -0.53 13.28 3.78
C GLU A 44 0.87 12.99 4.32
N VAL A 45 1.45 11.87 3.92
CA VAL A 45 2.80 11.49 4.35
C VAL A 45 3.84 12.51 3.88
N LEU A 46 3.64 13.09 2.69
CA LEU A 46 4.55 14.10 2.15
C LEU A 46 4.46 15.44 2.89
N ARG A 47 3.28 15.75 3.46
CA ARG A 47 3.04 17.03 4.13
C ARG A 47 3.44 17.05 5.61
N GLN A 48 3.50 15.90 6.23
CA GLN A 48 3.68 15.79 7.67
C GLN A 48 5.06 15.30 8.05
N LYS A 49 5.48 15.67 9.25
CA LYS A 49 6.72 15.15 9.83
C LYS A 49 6.36 14.03 10.80
N PHE A 50 7.10 12.94 10.71
CA PHE A 50 6.90 11.78 11.56
C PHE A 50 8.15 11.44 12.35
N ASP A 51 7.96 10.96 13.57
CA ASP A 51 9.05 10.36 14.33
C ASP A 51 9.25 8.93 13.81
N LYS A 52 10.33 8.75 13.06
CA LYS A 52 10.66 7.47 12.42
C LYS A 52 11.09 6.38 13.41
N HIS A 53 11.26 6.74 14.67
CA HIS A 53 11.68 5.80 15.72
C HIS A 53 10.50 5.18 16.46
N THR A 54 9.27 5.64 16.22
CA THR A 54 8.11 5.07 16.89
C THR A 54 7.79 3.68 16.37
N GLY A 55 7.22 2.85 17.25
CA GLY A 55 6.76 1.52 16.86
C GLY A 55 5.68 1.59 15.77
N THR A 56 4.79 2.58 15.86
CA THR A 56 3.72 2.79 14.88
C THR A 56 4.28 3.03 13.49
N TYR A 57 5.31 3.87 13.38
CA TYR A 57 5.97 4.12 12.09
C TYR A 57 6.64 2.85 11.54
N LYS A 58 7.34 2.12 12.38
CA LYS A 58 8.03 0.88 11.98
C LYS A 58 7.05 -0.18 11.49
N VAL A 59 5.92 -0.34 12.17
CA VAL A 59 4.86 -1.25 11.74
C VAL A 59 4.31 -0.86 10.38
N ALA A 60 4.09 0.44 10.15
CA ALA A 60 3.60 0.92 8.87
C ALA A 60 4.58 0.60 7.73
N VAL A 61 5.88 0.79 7.95
CA VAL A 61 6.92 0.45 6.97
C VAL A 61 6.92 -1.06 6.69
N GLU A 62 6.86 -1.89 7.72
CA GLU A 62 6.85 -3.34 7.56
C GLU A 62 5.62 -3.85 6.81
N GLN A 63 4.44 -3.35 7.16
CA GLN A 63 3.20 -3.76 6.51
C GLN A 63 3.17 -3.31 5.05
N THR A 64 3.63 -2.09 4.78
CA THR A 64 3.70 -1.57 3.41
C THR A 64 4.69 -2.40 2.59
N ASN A 65 5.84 -2.73 3.15
CA ASN A 65 6.83 -3.57 2.47
C ASN A 65 6.29 -4.97 2.17
N LYS A 66 5.52 -5.54 3.09
CA LYS A 66 4.87 -6.84 2.90
C LYS A 66 3.86 -6.77 1.75
N ALA A 67 3.07 -5.70 1.71
CA ALA A 67 2.11 -5.48 0.61
C ALA A 67 2.80 -5.33 -0.74
N VAL A 68 3.94 -4.63 -0.79
CA VAL A 68 4.76 -4.51 -2.01
C VAL A 68 5.20 -5.87 -2.51
N LYS A 69 5.70 -6.71 -1.63
CA LYS A 69 6.15 -8.07 -2.00
C LYS A 69 4.99 -8.92 -2.51
N SER A 70 3.83 -8.83 -1.86
CA SER A 70 2.63 -9.55 -2.28
C SER A 70 2.15 -9.07 -3.66
N ALA A 71 2.14 -7.76 -3.89
CA ALA A 71 1.73 -7.20 -5.17
C ALA A 71 2.66 -7.63 -6.30
N LYS A 72 3.96 -7.66 -6.06
CA LYS A 72 4.94 -8.11 -7.05
C LYS A 72 4.77 -9.59 -7.38
N ARG A 73 4.44 -10.42 -6.37
CA ARG A 73 4.13 -11.84 -6.58
C ARG A 73 2.88 -12.02 -7.41
N ALA A 74 1.86 -11.21 -7.17
CA ALA A 74 0.58 -11.29 -7.87
C ALA A 74 0.68 -11.00 -9.37
N LEU A 75 1.75 -10.33 -9.80
CA LEU A 75 2.01 -10.15 -11.24
C LEU A 75 2.21 -11.49 -11.95
N ARG A 76 2.73 -12.48 -11.25
CA ARG A 76 3.04 -13.80 -11.79
C ARG A 76 2.07 -14.90 -11.34
N GLU A 77 1.43 -14.73 -10.18
CA GLU A 77 0.60 -15.75 -9.55
C GLU A 77 -0.83 -15.25 -9.40
N THR A 78 -1.74 -15.82 -10.20
CA THR A 78 -3.14 -15.41 -10.26
C THR A 78 -3.84 -15.54 -8.90
N GLU A 79 -3.56 -16.61 -8.16
CA GLU A 79 -4.17 -16.90 -6.87
C GLU A 79 -3.77 -15.90 -5.78
N GLU A 80 -2.70 -15.15 -5.99
CA GLU A 80 -2.26 -14.13 -5.03
C GLU A 80 -3.01 -12.81 -5.15
N ARG A 81 -3.73 -12.59 -6.24
CA ARG A 81 -4.34 -11.30 -6.54
C ARG A 81 -5.41 -10.86 -5.56
N GLU A 82 -6.19 -11.79 -5.03
CA GLU A 82 -7.18 -11.47 -3.99
C GLU A 82 -6.51 -11.23 -2.65
N ALA A 83 -5.47 -12.00 -2.34
CA ALA A 83 -4.72 -11.87 -1.10
C ALA A 83 -4.05 -10.52 -0.96
N VAL A 84 -3.64 -9.91 -2.08
CA VAL A 84 -3.02 -8.57 -2.09
C VAL A 84 -3.95 -7.52 -1.49
N ILE A 85 -5.26 -7.61 -1.74
CA ILE A 85 -6.22 -6.64 -1.19
C ILE A 85 -6.17 -6.64 0.34
N GLN A 86 -6.08 -7.82 0.96
CA GLN A 86 -5.96 -7.94 2.42
C GLN A 86 -4.66 -7.28 2.92
N GLU A 87 -3.56 -7.53 2.24
CA GLU A 87 -2.26 -6.95 2.60
C GLU A 87 -2.28 -5.43 2.48
N ILE A 88 -2.90 -4.91 1.42
CA ILE A 88 -3.04 -3.46 1.22
C ILE A 88 -3.90 -2.85 2.33
N THR A 89 -4.99 -3.50 2.69
CA THR A 89 -5.88 -3.02 3.76
C THR A 89 -5.12 -2.90 5.08
N GLU A 90 -4.32 -3.90 5.41
CA GLU A 90 -3.49 -3.89 6.61
C GLU A 90 -2.45 -2.77 6.57
N ALA A 91 -1.81 -2.58 5.43
CA ALA A 91 -0.85 -1.50 5.24
C ALA A 91 -1.53 -0.13 5.37
N ALA A 92 -2.69 0.05 4.74
CA ALA A 92 -3.45 1.30 4.82
C ALA A 92 -3.84 1.63 6.26
N ASN A 93 -4.29 0.64 7.03
CA ASN A 93 -4.62 0.84 8.44
C ASN A 93 -3.40 1.26 9.27
N ALA A 94 -2.26 0.65 9.02
CA ALA A 94 -1.01 0.99 9.71
C ALA A 94 -0.54 2.41 9.35
N ILE A 95 -0.65 2.80 8.09
CA ILE A 95 -0.30 4.14 7.62
C ILE A 95 -1.24 5.18 8.23
N ASP A 96 -2.54 4.89 8.28
CA ASP A 96 -3.53 5.77 8.88
C ASP A 96 -3.21 6.05 10.35
N ALA A 97 -2.78 5.04 11.10
CA ALA A 97 -2.34 5.21 12.47
C ALA A 97 -1.16 6.17 12.60
N VAL A 98 -0.20 6.10 11.67
CA VAL A 98 0.94 7.03 11.63
C VAL A 98 0.45 8.46 11.38
N ILE A 99 -0.45 8.64 10.41
CA ILE A 99 -0.98 9.95 10.04
C ILE A 99 -1.74 10.58 11.22
N LYS A 100 -2.56 9.81 11.91
CA LYS A 100 -3.35 10.28 13.05
C LYS A 100 -2.50 10.73 14.23
N PHE A 101 -1.35 10.13 14.41
CA PHE A 101 -0.45 10.47 15.51
C PHE A 101 0.72 11.35 15.10
N ALA A 102 0.68 11.90 13.89
CA ALA A 102 1.68 12.86 13.44
C ALA A 102 1.55 14.18 14.22
N VAL A 103 2.67 14.78 14.50
CA VAL A 103 2.74 16.03 15.28
C VAL A 103 2.81 17.23 14.34
#